data_c9f5454a014f57ebb5b0cf4330be6895
#
_entry.id   c9f5454a014f57ebb5b0cf4330be6895
#
_cell.length_a   1.000
_cell.length_b   1.000
_cell.length_c   1.000
_cell.angle_alpha   90.00
_cell.angle_beta   90.00
_cell.angle_gamma   90.00
#
_symmetry.space_group_name_H-M   'P 1'
#
loop_
_entity.id
_entity.type
_entity.pdbx_description
1 polymer ?
#
loop_
_entity_poly.entity_id
_entity_poly.type
_entity_poly.pdbx_seq_one_letter_code
_entity_poly.pdbx_strand_id
1 'polypeptide(L)'
;LQRTRNKDVKTFFEGLERFAFFPILRKAVQKLHPDFDTLNEDVQKHLYVVTLLGEDGLNYSNMPKGLLPFHRHSEKIATPFEEHFREAVLYASDEEEAHLHFTITEQHTEAFHKELALIKPQLEERYNIKFDVSFSYQKPSTDTVSVTEENEYFRDEEGNLLFRPAGHGALLSNLGDIDADIIFIKNIDNVVVKKYTDETVFYKEALAGKLCEVQEEVFHILHRIDNNKVKKKEVKKILDYLRSININVPDYLYKFRRQYALEFVKEMLHR
;
A
#
# COMPACT_ATOMS: atom_id res chain seq x y z
N LEU A 1 26.87 -19.67 11.82
CA LEU A 1 25.42 -19.83 11.65
C LEU A 1 24.86 -21.06 12.39
N GLN A 2 25.56 -22.18 12.46
CA GLN A 2 25.13 -23.37 13.24
C GLN A 2 24.94 -23.11 14.75
N ARG A 3 25.62 -22.09 15.30
CA ARG A 3 25.53 -21.71 16.72
C ARG A 3 24.47 -20.65 17.01
N THR A 4 23.77 -20.13 16.01
CA THR A 4 22.73 -19.13 16.28
C THR A 4 21.52 -19.80 16.95
N ARG A 5 21.10 -19.25 18.09
CA ARG A 5 19.85 -19.61 18.77
C ARG A 5 18.64 -18.86 18.18
N ASN A 6 18.86 -17.98 17.20
CA ASN A 6 17.80 -17.20 16.60
C ASN A 6 16.94 -18.11 15.70
N LYS A 7 15.67 -18.28 16.06
CA LYS A 7 14.70 -19.11 15.35
C LYS A 7 14.45 -18.60 13.92
N ASP A 8 14.47 -17.29 13.73
CA ASP A 8 14.16 -16.68 12.43
C ASP A 8 15.25 -16.97 11.40
N VAL A 9 16.52 -16.90 11.82
CA VAL A 9 17.68 -17.27 10.98
C VAL A 9 17.59 -18.73 10.55
N LYS A 10 17.22 -19.63 11.46
CA LYS A 10 17.05 -21.05 11.15
C LYS A 10 15.91 -21.25 10.15
N THR A 11 14.75 -20.67 10.38
CA THR A 11 13.57 -20.73 9.52
C THR A 11 13.87 -20.15 8.12
N PHE A 12 14.64 -19.06 8.06
CA PHE A 12 15.08 -18.47 6.80
C PHE A 12 15.85 -19.47 5.94
N PHE A 13 16.87 -20.13 6.49
CA PHE A 13 17.68 -21.10 5.73
C PHE A 13 16.91 -22.38 5.39
N GLU A 14 16.03 -22.86 6.27
CA GLU A 14 15.14 -24.00 5.97
C GLU A 14 14.16 -23.69 4.83
N GLY A 15 13.80 -22.43 4.66
CA GLY A 15 12.87 -21.96 3.61
C GLY A 15 13.55 -21.29 2.41
N LEU A 16 14.88 -21.15 2.39
CA LEU A 16 15.59 -20.29 1.42
C LEU A 16 15.23 -20.57 -0.04
N GLU A 17 15.14 -21.83 -0.43
CA GLU A 17 14.83 -22.24 -1.82
C GLU A 17 13.39 -21.93 -2.25
N ARG A 18 12.50 -21.66 -1.30
CA ARG A 18 11.09 -21.32 -1.56
C ARG A 18 10.91 -19.85 -1.93
N PHE A 19 11.85 -18.98 -1.55
CA PHE A 19 11.75 -17.56 -1.90
C PHE A 19 11.84 -17.34 -3.41
N ALA A 20 11.06 -16.40 -3.91
CA ALA A 20 11.03 -16.06 -5.32
C ALA A 20 12.40 -15.61 -5.85
N PHE A 21 13.17 -14.91 -5.04
CA PHE A 21 14.51 -14.43 -5.38
C PHE A 21 15.60 -15.52 -5.41
N PHE A 22 15.35 -16.71 -4.88
CA PHE A 22 16.40 -17.73 -4.72
C PHE A 22 17.15 -18.08 -6.02
N PRO A 23 16.48 -18.28 -7.18
CA PRO A 23 17.21 -18.55 -8.42
C PRO A 23 18.15 -17.40 -8.84
N ILE A 24 17.76 -16.17 -8.55
CA ILE A 24 18.55 -14.96 -8.82
C ILE A 24 19.77 -14.94 -7.88
N LEU A 25 19.50 -15.16 -6.59
CA LEU A 25 20.55 -15.22 -5.56
C LEU A 25 21.59 -16.31 -5.88
N ARG A 26 21.14 -17.51 -6.22
CA ARG A 26 22.05 -18.62 -6.54
C ARG A 26 22.95 -18.31 -7.71
N LYS A 27 22.40 -17.73 -8.79
CA LYS A 27 23.19 -17.29 -9.95
C LYS A 27 24.20 -16.20 -9.57
N ALA A 28 23.78 -15.23 -8.74
CA ALA A 28 24.68 -14.16 -8.29
C ALA A 28 25.84 -14.70 -7.45
N VAL A 29 25.55 -15.59 -6.50
CA VAL A 29 26.60 -16.22 -5.67
C VAL A 29 27.57 -17.02 -6.52
N GLN A 30 27.08 -17.88 -7.42
CA GLN A 30 27.95 -18.68 -8.31
C GLN A 30 28.80 -17.81 -9.25
N LYS A 31 28.28 -16.66 -9.68
CA LYS A 31 29.05 -15.70 -10.49
C LYS A 31 30.19 -15.04 -9.70
N LEU A 32 29.92 -14.67 -8.43
CA LEU A 32 30.91 -14.03 -7.55
C LEU A 32 31.92 -15.05 -6.98
N HIS A 33 31.47 -16.28 -6.76
CA HIS A 33 32.24 -17.36 -6.15
C HIS A 33 32.13 -18.63 -7.02
N PRO A 34 32.99 -18.80 -8.03
CA PRO A 34 32.92 -19.95 -8.96
C PRO A 34 33.06 -21.33 -8.30
N ASP A 35 33.71 -21.40 -7.13
CA ASP A 35 33.91 -22.59 -6.31
C ASP A 35 32.79 -22.86 -5.31
N PHE A 36 31.72 -22.05 -5.32
CA PHE A 36 30.61 -22.06 -4.33
C PHE A 36 30.07 -23.46 -4.04
N ASP A 37 29.82 -24.26 -5.08
CA ASP A 37 29.18 -25.58 -4.92
C ASP A 37 30.12 -26.62 -4.25
N THR A 38 31.41 -26.33 -4.12
CA THR A 38 32.40 -27.19 -3.45
C THR A 38 32.65 -26.83 -2.00
N LEU A 39 32.12 -25.67 -1.56
CA LEU A 39 32.31 -25.15 -0.22
C LEU A 39 31.41 -25.89 0.79
N ASN A 40 31.83 -25.90 2.06
CA ASN A 40 30.99 -26.44 3.12
C ASN A 40 29.75 -25.60 3.34
N GLU A 41 28.68 -26.19 3.91
CA GLU A 41 27.35 -25.61 4.08
C GLU A 41 27.36 -24.28 4.85
N ASP A 42 28.20 -24.15 5.88
CA ASP A 42 28.26 -22.91 6.67
C ASP A 42 28.83 -21.73 5.87
N VAL A 43 29.84 -21.99 5.04
CA VAL A 43 30.39 -20.99 4.14
C VAL A 43 29.39 -20.63 3.05
N GLN A 44 28.70 -21.62 2.45
CA GLN A 44 27.65 -21.37 1.47
C GLN A 44 26.53 -20.47 2.06
N LYS A 45 26.07 -20.77 3.27
CA LYS A 45 25.05 -19.94 3.96
C LYS A 45 25.54 -18.52 4.20
N HIS A 46 26.80 -18.35 4.59
CA HIS A 46 27.40 -17.03 4.75
C HIS A 46 27.43 -16.25 3.44
N LEU A 47 27.87 -16.88 2.38
CA LEU A 47 27.96 -16.27 1.03
C LEU A 47 26.56 -15.89 0.50
N TYR A 48 25.54 -16.72 0.74
CA TYR A 48 24.16 -16.34 0.41
C TYR A 48 23.74 -15.04 1.08
N VAL A 49 24.00 -14.89 2.38
CA VAL A 49 23.63 -13.67 3.12
C VAL A 49 24.39 -12.44 2.63
N VAL A 50 25.72 -12.57 2.48
CA VAL A 50 26.55 -11.45 2.01
C VAL A 50 26.16 -11.03 0.60
N THR A 51 25.93 -11.98 -0.31
CA THR A 51 25.51 -11.68 -1.68
C THR A 51 24.09 -11.11 -1.73
N LEU A 52 23.18 -11.59 -0.88
CA LEU A 52 21.80 -11.09 -0.83
C LEU A 52 21.74 -9.63 -0.37
N LEU A 53 22.46 -9.30 0.69
CA LEU A 53 22.37 -8.02 1.38
C LEU A 53 23.42 -6.99 0.95
N GLY A 54 24.60 -7.45 0.55
CA GLY A 54 25.76 -6.61 0.26
C GLY A 54 25.63 -5.83 -1.06
N GLU A 55 26.28 -4.67 -1.11
CA GLU A 55 26.29 -3.77 -2.28
C GLU A 55 26.95 -4.41 -3.52
N ASP A 56 27.96 -5.23 -3.32
CA ASP A 56 28.62 -5.98 -4.40
C ASP A 56 27.77 -7.16 -4.92
N GLY A 57 26.66 -7.46 -4.27
CA GLY A 57 25.74 -8.54 -4.60
C GLY A 57 24.40 -8.05 -5.17
N LEU A 58 23.30 -8.48 -4.54
CA LEU A 58 21.95 -8.09 -4.93
C LEU A 58 21.47 -6.79 -4.23
N ASN A 59 22.19 -6.37 -3.20
CA ASN A 59 21.92 -5.13 -2.43
C ASN A 59 20.48 -4.99 -1.89
N TYR A 60 19.86 -6.11 -1.50
CA TYR A 60 18.45 -6.09 -1.05
C TYR A 60 18.25 -5.33 0.26
N SER A 61 19.30 -5.08 1.04
CA SER A 61 19.23 -4.21 2.23
C SER A 61 18.86 -2.77 1.92
N ASN A 62 19.24 -2.28 0.72
CA ASN A 62 19.02 -0.89 0.29
C ASN A 62 17.91 -0.76 -0.77
N MET A 63 17.33 -1.87 -1.22
CA MET A 63 16.25 -1.83 -2.20
C MET A 63 14.89 -1.61 -1.53
N PRO A 64 13.97 -0.84 -2.16
CA PRO A 64 12.62 -0.71 -1.65
C PRO A 64 11.85 -2.02 -1.83
N LYS A 65 10.99 -2.35 -0.87
CA LYS A 65 10.18 -3.59 -0.88
C LYS A 65 9.44 -3.80 -2.20
N GLY A 66 8.95 -2.71 -2.80
CA GLY A 66 8.19 -2.75 -4.05
C GLY A 66 8.95 -3.32 -5.24
N LEU A 67 10.28 -3.29 -5.20
CA LEU A 67 11.14 -3.75 -6.30
C LEU A 67 11.87 -5.07 -6.02
N LEU A 68 11.63 -5.68 -4.86
CA LEU A 68 12.20 -7.01 -4.56
C LEU A 68 11.42 -8.10 -5.31
N PRO A 69 12.09 -9.17 -5.80
CA PRO A 69 11.40 -10.34 -6.35
C PRO A 69 10.49 -11.00 -5.32
N PHE A 70 9.18 -11.01 -5.55
CA PHE A 70 8.19 -11.36 -4.53
C PHE A 70 7.39 -12.61 -4.87
N HIS A 71 6.83 -12.70 -6.09
CA HIS A 71 6.06 -13.85 -6.52
C HIS A 71 6.71 -14.56 -7.71
N ARG A 72 6.67 -15.88 -7.68
CA ARG A 72 7.11 -16.72 -8.80
C ARG A 72 5.90 -17.17 -9.61
N HIS A 73 5.76 -16.64 -10.80
CA HIS A 73 4.83 -17.12 -11.81
C HIS A 73 5.49 -18.18 -12.70
N SER A 74 4.71 -18.89 -13.53
CA SER A 74 5.24 -19.89 -14.47
C SER A 74 6.24 -19.30 -15.47
N GLU A 75 6.06 -18.05 -15.85
CA GLU A 75 6.83 -17.38 -16.90
C GLU A 75 7.97 -16.52 -16.35
N LYS A 76 7.76 -15.88 -15.20
CA LYS A 76 8.72 -14.97 -14.59
C LYS A 76 8.52 -14.80 -13.09
N ILE A 77 9.48 -14.11 -12.48
CA ILE A 77 9.37 -13.62 -11.11
C ILE A 77 8.91 -12.16 -11.18
N ALA A 78 7.84 -11.84 -10.43
CA ALA A 78 7.27 -10.50 -10.35
C ALA A 78 7.65 -9.79 -9.05
N THR A 79 7.78 -8.47 -9.14
CA THR A 79 7.93 -7.57 -7.99
C THR A 79 6.55 -7.22 -7.41
N PRO A 80 6.43 -6.77 -6.15
CA PRO A 80 5.18 -6.22 -5.62
C PRO A 80 4.66 -5.06 -6.49
N PHE A 81 5.54 -4.21 -7.00
CA PHE A 81 5.18 -3.13 -7.90
C PHE A 81 4.44 -3.65 -9.14
N GLU A 82 4.97 -4.69 -9.81
CA GLU A 82 4.29 -5.34 -10.95
C GLU A 82 2.96 -5.99 -10.54
N GLU A 83 2.88 -6.62 -9.36
CA GLU A 83 1.65 -7.28 -8.92
C GLU A 83 0.49 -6.29 -8.74
N HIS A 84 0.75 -5.05 -8.33
CA HIS A 84 -0.28 -4.02 -8.25
C HIS A 84 -0.90 -3.69 -9.62
N PHE A 85 -0.14 -3.71 -10.71
CA PHE A 85 -0.68 -3.55 -12.06
C PHE A 85 -1.61 -4.70 -12.42
N ARG A 86 -1.23 -5.92 -12.08
CA ARG A 86 -2.04 -7.13 -12.33
C ARG A 86 -3.35 -7.09 -11.56
N GLU A 87 -3.31 -6.65 -10.31
CA GLU A 87 -4.48 -6.50 -9.48
C GLU A 87 -5.37 -5.33 -9.94
N ALA A 88 -4.81 -4.19 -10.33
CA ALA A 88 -5.58 -3.03 -10.77
C ALA A 88 -6.49 -3.35 -11.95
N VAL A 89 -6.01 -4.12 -12.92
CA VAL A 89 -6.82 -4.58 -14.07
C VAL A 89 -8.08 -5.34 -13.63
N LEU A 90 -8.05 -6.00 -12.48
CA LEU A 90 -9.11 -6.90 -12.06
C LEU A 90 -10.26 -6.20 -11.33
N TYR A 91 -10.01 -5.08 -10.63
CA TYR A 91 -11.04 -4.41 -9.82
C TYR A 91 -10.91 -2.89 -9.73
N ALA A 92 -9.88 -2.29 -10.33
CA ALA A 92 -9.61 -0.85 -10.25
C ALA A 92 -9.29 -0.26 -11.63
N SER A 93 -10.00 -0.72 -12.66
CA SER A 93 -9.91 -0.23 -14.01
C SER A 93 -11.30 -0.10 -14.61
N ASP A 94 -11.44 0.78 -15.60
CA ASP A 94 -12.50 0.67 -16.57
C ASP A 94 -12.08 -0.29 -17.72
N GLU A 95 -12.81 -0.31 -18.82
CA GLU A 95 -12.49 -1.20 -19.95
C GLU A 95 -11.26 -0.75 -20.76
N GLU A 96 -10.78 0.47 -20.58
CA GLU A 96 -9.71 1.09 -21.38
C GLU A 96 -8.45 1.41 -20.56
N GLU A 97 -8.61 1.82 -19.30
CA GLU A 97 -7.52 2.35 -18.48
C GLU A 97 -7.56 1.92 -17.02
N ALA A 98 -6.38 1.77 -16.43
CA ALA A 98 -6.19 1.58 -15.00
C ALA A 98 -5.25 2.65 -14.43
N HIS A 99 -5.70 3.33 -13.37
CA HIS A 99 -4.93 4.38 -12.70
C HIS A 99 -4.24 3.83 -11.46
N LEU A 100 -2.92 4.03 -11.37
CA LEU A 100 -2.13 3.64 -10.20
C LEU A 100 -1.34 4.82 -9.69
N HIS A 101 -1.39 5.01 -8.37
CA HIS A 101 -0.58 6.01 -7.69
C HIS A 101 0.32 5.34 -6.64
N PHE A 102 1.62 5.66 -6.67
CA PHE A 102 2.57 5.12 -5.71
C PHE A 102 3.24 6.24 -4.92
N THR A 103 3.18 6.18 -3.60
CA THR A 103 3.99 7.05 -2.75
C THR A 103 5.30 6.33 -2.46
N ILE A 104 6.40 6.91 -2.91
CA ILE A 104 7.75 6.32 -2.83
C ILE A 104 8.72 7.27 -2.13
N THR A 105 9.92 6.81 -1.83
CA THR A 105 11.01 7.67 -1.35
C THR A 105 11.81 8.21 -2.54
N GLU A 106 12.22 9.47 -2.48
CA GLU A 106 12.92 10.17 -3.57
C GLU A 106 14.16 9.41 -4.05
N GLN A 107 14.93 8.83 -3.13
CA GLN A 107 16.15 8.07 -3.44
C GLN A 107 15.90 6.85 -4.36
N HIS A 108 14.67 6.34 -4.43
CA HIS A 108 14.31 5.18 -5.24
C HIS A 108 13.57 5.53 -6.54
N THR A 109 13.37 6.81 -6.81
CA THR A 109 12.61 7.29 -7.99
C THR A 109 13.11 6.69 -9.29
N GLU A 110 14.41 6.75 -9.54
CA GLU A 110 15.01 6.22 -10.77
C GLU A 110 14.78 4.70 -10.91
N ALA A 111 14.88 3.96 -9.80
CA ALA A 111 14.67 2.52 -9.79
C ALA A 111 13.21 2.15 -10.15
N PHE A 112 12.23 2.88 -9.59
CA PHE A 112 10.82 2.68 -9.93
C PHE A 112 10.51 3.07 -11.38
N HIS A 113 11.05 4.17 -11.89
CA HIS A 113 10.88 4.55 -13.29
C HIS A 113 11.49 3.54 -14.27
N LYS A 114 12.65 2.99 -13.94
CA LYS A 114 13.28 1.93 -14.73
C LYS A 114 12.44 0.67 -14.76
N GLU A 115 11.93 0.24 -13.62
CA GLU A 115 11.03 -0.92 -13.54
C GLU A 115 9.72 -0.64 -14.31
N LEU A 116 9.12 0.53 -14.15
CA LEU A 116 7.93 0.94 -14.89
C LEU A 116 8.13 0.87 -16.40
N ALA A 117 9.23 1.42 -16.91
CA ALA A 117 9.56 1.40 -18.32
C ALA A 117 9.70 -0.03 -18.88
N LEU A 118 10.13 -0.97 -18.03
CA LEU A 118 10.27 -2.38 -18.39
C LEU A 118 8.93 -3.12 -18.40
N ILE A 119 8.12 -2.95 -17.35
CA ILE A 119 6.91 -3.77 -17.16
C ILE A 119 5.68 -3.22 -17.86
N LYS A 120 5.51 -1.89 -17.91
CA LYS A 120 4.30 -1.25 -18.44
C LYS A 120 3.95 -1.70 -19.86
N PRO A 121 4.85 -1.64 -20.86
CA PRO A 121 4.52 -2.06 -22.22
C PRO A 121 4.07 -3.52 -22.31
N GLN A 122 4.72 -4.41 -21.55
CA GLN A 122 4.39 -5.83 -21.53
C GLN A 122 3.01 -6.11 -20.93
N LEU A 123 2.63 -5.35 -19.88
CA LEU A 123 1.36 -5.50 -19.21
C LEU A 123 0.23 -4.87 -20.03
N GLU A 124 0.45 -3.72 -20.67
CA GLU A 124 -0.49 -3.09 -21.60
C GLU A 124 -0.81 -4.01 -22.79
N GLU A 125 0.21 -4.64 -23.37
CA GLU A 125 0.01 -5.64 -24.45
C GLU A 125 -0.76 -6.87 -23.94
N ARG A 126 -0.37 -7.39 -22.76
CA ARG A 126 -0.98 -8.60 -22.18
C ARG A 126 -2.45 -8.43 -21.83
N TYR A 127 -2.82 -7.31 -21.25
CA TYR A 127 -4.18 -7.06 -20.75
C TYR A 127 -5.03 -6.23 -21.69
N ASN A 128 -4.45 -5.70 -22.77
CA ASN A 128 -5.09 -4.79 -23.71
C ASN A 128 -5.77 -3.58 -23.03
N ILE A 129 -5.07 -3.01 -22.04
CA ILE A 129 -5.49 -1.86 -21.23
C ILE A 129 -4.34 -0.88 -21.09
N LYS A 130 -4.62 0.41 -20.97
CA LYS A 130 -3.61 1.42 -20.67
C LYS A 130 -3.41 1.57 -19.17
N PHE A 131 -2.18 1.91 -18.76
CA PHE A 131 -1.89 2.24 -17.38
C PHE A 131 -1.48 3.70 -17.25
N ASP A 132 -2.25 4.48 -16.52
CA ASP A 132 -1.82 5.79 -16.04
C ASP A 132 -1.16 5.63 -14.67
N VAL A 133 0.12 6.00 -14.58
CA VAL A 133 0.93 5.76 -13.38
C VAL A 133 1.55 7.05 -12.89
N SER A 134 1.24 7.40 -11.67
CA SER A 134 1.77 8.58 -11.01
C SER A 134 2.53 8.25 -9.73
N PHE A 135 3.43 9.13 -9.34
CA PHE A 135 4.24 9.00 -8.13
C PHE A 135 4.13 10.24 -7.27
N SER A 136 4.18 10.05 -5.95
CA SER A 136 4.36 11.13 -4.98
C SER A 136 5.40 10.75 -3.93
N TYR A 137 5.81 11.75 -3.16
CA TYR A 137 6.71 11.60 -2.02
C TYR A 137 5.99 12.04 -0.75
N GLN A 138 6.34 11.44 0.38
CA GLN A 138 5.83 11.94 1.65
C GLN A 138 6.24 13.41 1.81
N LYS A 139 5.28 14.24 2.17
CA LYS A 139 5.53 15.67 2.33
C LYS A 139 6.40 15.92 3.58
N PRO A 140 7.52 16.67 3.50
CA PRO A 140 8.39 16.96 4.64
C PRO A 140 7.66 17.59 5.82
N SER A 141 6.57 18.33 5.57
CA SER A 141 5.71 18.91 6.61
C SER A 141 5.02 17.89 7.49
N THR A 142 5.01 16.62 7.11
CA THR A 142 4.42 15.49 7.86
C THR A 142 5.46 14.68 8.61
N ASP A 143 6.74 15.05 8.55
CA ASP A 143 7.81 14.37 9.27
C ASP A 143 7.65 14.52 10.77
N THR A 144 8.10 13.52 11.51
CA THR A 144 8.09 13.53 12.98
C THR A 144 9.49 13.78 13.53
N VAL A 145 9.56 14.50 14.64
CA VAL A 145 10.82 14.66 15.36
C VAL A 145 11.23 13.33 16.01
N SER A 146 12.51 12.98 15.89
CA SER A 146 13.06 11.80 16.55
C SER A 146 13.35 12.08 18.02
N VAL A 147 13.15 11.07 18.88
CA VAL A 147 13.48 11.12 20.30
C VAL A 147 14.37 9.95 20.71
N THR A 148 15.12 10.12 21.79
CA THR A 148 15.90 9.05 22.43
C THR A 148 14.98 8.11 23.24
N GLU A 149 15.54 7.05 23.82
CA GLU A 149 14.80 6.14 24.71
C GLU A 149 14.31 6.85 25.99
N GLU A 150 14.95 7.96 26.39
CA GLU A 150 14.58 8.80 27.52
C GLU A 150 13.55 9.89 27.17
N ASN A 151 13.01 9.89 25.94
CA ASN A 151 12.11 10.91 25.39
C ASN A 151 12.71 12.32 25.24
N GLU A 152 14.03 12.44 25.17
CA GLU A 152 14.71 13.69 24.82
C GLU A 152 14.77 13.84 23.29
N TYR A 153 14.76 15.07 22.80
CA TYR A 153 14.87 15.35 21.36
C TYR A 153 16.22 14.88 20.83
N PHE A 154 16.18 14.00 19.83
CA PHE A 154 17.40 13.58 19.14
C PHE A 154 17.94 14.70 18.28
N ARG A 155 19.24 14.97 18.40
CA ARG A 155 19.96 16.00 17.63
C ARG A 155 21.10 15.35 16.86
N ASP A 156 21.37 15.90 15.67
CA ASP A 156 22.54 15.53 14.89
C ASP A 156 23.84 16.09 15.49
N GLU A 157 24.98 15.84 14.85
CA GLU A 157 26.30 16.29 15.30
C GLU A 157 26.42 17.82 15.30
N GLU A 158 25.57 18.53 14.57
CA GLU A 158 25.52 19.99 14.47
C GLU A 158 24.53 20.60 15.46
N GLY A 159 23.80 19.79 16.21
CA GLY A 159 22.83 20.20 17.23
C GLY A 159 21.42 20.49 16.70
N ASN A 160 21.14 20.20 15.44
CA ASN A 160 19.81 20.37 14.85
C ASN A 160 18.89 19.22 15.27
N LEU A 161 17.57 19.49 15.32
CA LEU A 161 16.58 18.44 15.52
C LEU A 161 16.56 17.48 14.33
N LEU A 162 16.59 16.18 14.60
CA LEU A 162 16.46 15.16 13.57
C LEU A 162 14.98 14.86 13.32
N PHE A 163 14.55 15.10 12.08
CA PHE A 163 13.22 14.72 11.60
C PHE A 163 13.31 13.42 10.77
N ARG A 164 12.27 12.62 10.85
CA ARG A 164 12.16 11.38 10.08
C ARG A 164 10.77 11.23 9.48
N PRO A 165 10.66 10.56 8.33
CA PRO A 165 9.37 10.22 7.76
C PRO A 165 8.47 9.55 8.80
N ALA A 166 7.25 10.06 8.92
CA ALA A 166 6.25 9.52 9.82
C ALA A 166 5.62 8.23 9.24
N GLY A 167 4.77 7.58 10.05
CA GLY A 167 4.01 6.41 9.62
C GLY A 167 2.92 6.71 8.58
N HIS A 168 2.10 5.72 8.28
CA HIS A 168 1.08 5.78 7.22
C HIS A 168 0.11 6.96 7.32
N GLY A 169 -0.15 7.47 8.52
CA GLY A 169 -0.99 8.67 8.71
C GLY A 169 -0.47 9.92 8.00
N ALA A 170 0.84 10.04 7.81
CA ALA A 170 1.45 11.13 7.06
C ALA A 170 1.04 11.15 5.58
N LEU A 171 0.71 9.99 5.02
CA LEU A 171 0.32 9.83 3.62
C LEU A 171 -1.12 10.27 3.34
N LEU A 172 -1.91 10.65 4.36
CA LEU A 172 -3.25 11.19 4.14
C LEU A 172 -3.22 12.46 3.30
N SER A 173 -2.18 13.28 3.42
CA SER A 173 -2.06 14.48 2.59
C SER A 173 -1.74 14.16 1.12
N ASN A 174 -1.04 13.06 0.85
CA ASN A 174 -0.81 12.56 -0.51
C ASN A 174 -2.09 11.97 -1.10
N LEU A 175 -2.86 11.23 -0.28
CA LEU A 175 -4.15 10.69 -0.67
C LEU A 175 -5.14 11.78 -1.05
N GLY A 176 -5.17 12.90 -0.28
CA GLY A 176 -6.03 14.04 -0.57
C GLY A 176 -5.70 14.81 -1.86
N ASP A 177 -4.51 14.60 -2.42
CA ASP A 177 -4.10 15.22 -3.70
C ASP A 177 -4.53 14.37 -4.92
N ILE A 178 -5.09 13.17 -4.70
CA ILE A 178 -5.54 12.27 -5.79
C ILE A 178 -6.97 12.63 -6.16
N ASP A 179 -7.17 13.03 -7.42
CA ASP A 179 -8.50 13.32 -7.98
C ASP A 179 -9.12 12.03 -8.51
N ALA A 180 -9.90 11.36 -7.66
CA ALA A 180 -10.62 10.13 -8.01
C ALA A 180 -11.86 9.95 -7.15
N ASP A 181 -12.92 9.37 -7.72
CA ASP A 181 -14.18 9.09 -7.01
C ASP A 181 -14.04 7.95 -6.00
N ILE A 182 -13.23 6.93 -6.31
CA ILE A 182 -12.96 5.77 -5.46
C ILE A 182 -11.47 5.43 -5.50
N ILE A 183 -10.89 5.23 -4.33
CA ILE A 183 -9.47 4.89 -4.19
C ILE A 183 -9.33 3.59 -3.40
N PHE A 184 -8.68 2.59 -3.99
CA PHE A 184 -8.25 1.38 -3.31
C PHE A 184 -6.86 1.56 -2.71
N ILE A 185 -6.77 1.59 -1.39
CA ILE A 185 -5.51 1.79 -0.66
C ILE A 185 -4.91 0.43 -0.29
N LYS A 186 -3.61 0.25 -0.59
CA LYS A 186 -2.85 -0.94 -0.22
C LYS A 186 -1.41 -0.59 0.16
N ASN A 187 -0.83 -1.36 1.08
CA ASN A 187 0.62 -1.35 1.24
C ASN A 187 1.28 -2.02 0.04
N ILE A 188 2.48 -1.56 -0.32
CA ILE A 188 3.20 -2.05 -1.51
C ILE A 188 3.47 -3.57 -1.47
N ASP A 189 3.67 -4.13 -0.29
CA ASP A 189 3.94 -5.55 -0.07
C ASP A 189 2.68 -6.38 0.23
N ASN A 190 1.49 -5.76 0.23
CA ASN A 190 0.23 -6.45 0.46
C ASN A 190 -0.39 -6.93 -0.86
N VAL A 191 0.29 -7.84 -1.53
CA VAL A 191 -0.17 -8.49 -2.76
C VAL A 191 -0.30 -10.00 -2.51
N VAL A 192 -1.33 -10.61 -3.10
CA VAL A 192 -1.64 -12.01 -2.88
C VAL A 192 -1.07 -12.90 -3.99
N VAL A 193 -0.77 -14.16 -3.64
CA VAL A 193 -0.43 -15.17 -4.65
C VAL A 193 -1.66 -15.51 -5.50
N LYS A 194 -1.44 -15.90 -6.75
CA LYS A 194 -2.50 -16.21 -7.73
C LYS A 194 -3.66 -17.06 -7.19
N LYS A 195 -3.38 -17.95 -6.26
CA LYS A 195 -4.39 -18.85 -5.63
C LYS A 195 -5.52 -18.06 -4.93
N TYR A 196 -5.25 -16.87 -4.40
CA TYR A 196 -6.20 -16.05 -3.64
C TYR A 196 -6.69 -14.83 -4.41
N THR A 197 -6.31 -14.68 -5.68
CA THR A 197 -6.65 -13.50 -6.48
C THR A 197 -8.16 -13.37 -6.66
N ASP A 198 -8.85 -14.43 -7.05
CA ASP A 198 -10.30 -14.40 -7.32
C ASP A 198 -11.10 -14.04 -6.07
N GLU A 199 -10.71 -14.58 -4.91
CA GLU A 199 -11.33 -14.25 -3.62
C GLU A 199 -11.07 -12.77 -3.25
N THR A 200 -9.86 -12.28 -3.47
CA THR A 200 -9.50 -10.88 -3.22
C THR A 200 -10.31 -9.93 -4.10
N VAL A 201 -10.44 -10.23 -5.39
CA VAL A 201 -11.24 -9.46 -6.35
C VAL A 201 -12.69 -9.39 -5.90
N PHE A 202 -13.30 -10.55 -5.61
CA PHE A 202 -14.68 -10.63 -5.14
C PHE A 202 -14.96 -9.71 -3.94
N TYR A 203 -14.10 -9.75 -2.91
CA TYR A 203 -14.30 -8.88 -1.74
C TYR A 203 -14.00 -7.42 -2.03
N LYS A 204 -13.05 -7.11 -2.92
CA LYS A 204 -12.77 -5.72 -3.33
C LYS A 204 -13.96 -5.10 -4.09
N GLU A 205 -14.53 -5.84 -5.03
CA GLU A 205 -15.72 -5.42 -5.77
C GLU A 205 -16.95 -5.26 -4.85
N ALA A 206 -17.17 -6.20 -3.94
CA ALA A 206 -18.26 -6.12 -2.98
C ALA A 206 -18.13 -4.89 -2.05
N LEU A 207 -16.90 -4.57 -1.60
CA LEU A 207 -16.64 -3.39 -0.79
C LEU A 207 -16.82 -2.09 -1.59
N ALA A 208 -16.36 -2.05 -2.84
CA ALA A 208 -16.56 -0.90 -3.72
C ALA A 208 -18.04 -0.67 -4.01
N GLY A 209 -18.79 -1.72 -4.35
CA GLY A 209 -20.23 -1.64 -4.56
C GLY A 209 -20.97 -1.12 -3.32
N LYS A 210 -20.57 -1.60 -2.12
CA LYS A 210 -21.16 -1.08 -0.86
C LYS A 210 -20.79 0.38 -0.60
N LEU A 211 -19.58 0.80 -0.94
CA LEU A 211 -19.16 2.20 -0.85
C LEU A 211 -19.99 3.09 -1.78
N CYS A 212 -20.22 2.66 -3.02
CA CYS A 212 -21.08 3.39 -3.98
C CYS A 212 -22.50 3.58 -3.45
N GLU A 213 -23.13 2.53 -2.90
CA GLU A 213 -24.47 2.65 -2.29
C GLU A 213 -24.50 3.69 -1.16
N VAL A 214 -23.50 3.68 -0.29
CA VAL A 214 -23.41 4.65 0.81
C VAL A 214 -23.18 6.05 0.28
N GLN A 215 -22.30 6.22 -0.70
CA GLN A 215 -21.98 7.51 -1.31
C GLN A 215 -23.22 8.13 -1.99
N GLU A 216 -23.94 7.34 -2.78
CA GLU A 216 -25.18 7.80 -3.43
C GLU A 216 -26.22 8.30 -2.43
N GLU A 217 -26.46 7.54 -1.35
CA GLU A 217 -27.42 7.94 -0.33
C GLU A 217 -26.94 9.18 0.46
N VAL A 218 -25.66 9.27 0.77
CA VAL A 218 -25.06 10.45 1.42
C VAL A 218 -25.23 11.69 0.54
N PHE A 219 -24.89 11.61 -0.73
CA PHE A 219 -25.02 12.74 -1.67
C PHE A 219 -26.49 13.10 -1.87
N HIS A 220 -27.38 12.12 -1.94
CA HIS A 220 -28.83 12.36 -2.01
C HIS A 220 -29.34 13.12 -0.77
N ILE A 221 -28.91 12.71 0.41
CA ILE A 221 -29.28 13.39 1.67
C ILE A 221 -28.77 14.83 1.68
N LEU A 222 -27.48 15.03 1.38
CA LEU A 222 -26.85 16.37 1.34
C LEU A 222 -27.55 17.28 0.33
N HIS A 223 -27.75 16.81 -0.90
CA HIS A 223 -28.47 17.58 -1.93
C HIS A 223 -29.87 17.98 -1.49
N ARG A 224 -30.62 17.12 -0.80
CA ARG A 224 -31.96 17.42 -0.28
C ARG A 224 -31.92 18.42 0.87
N ILE A 225 -30.89 18.37 1.71
CA ILE A 225 -30.71 19.34 2.81
C ILE A 225 -30.40 20.71 2.21
N ASP A 226 -29.46 20.82 1.28
CA ASP A 226 -29.03 22.07 0.66
C ASP A 226 -30.17 22.74 -0.11
N ASN A 227 -31.01 21.96 -0.75
CA ASN A 227 -32.21 22.46 -1.45
C ASN A 227 -33.45 22.62 -0.54
N ASN A 228 -33.29 22.48 0.77
CA ASN A 228 -34.39 22.60 1.76
C ASN A 228 -35.58 21.65 1.50
N LYS A 229 -35.34 20.49 0.90
CA LYS A 229 -36.35 19.50 0.47
C LYS A 229 -36.67 18.42 1.52
N VAL A 230 -35.98 18.42 2.68
CA VAL A 230 -36.20 17.44 3.75
C VAL A 230 -37.38 17.86 4.64
N LYS A 231 -38.44 17.03 4.70
CA LYS A 231 -39.60 17.28 5.58
C LYS A 231 -39.30 16.86 7.02
N LYS A 232 -39.98 17.47 8.01
CA LYS A 232 -39.79 17.15 9.43
C LYS A 232 -39.86 15.64 9.74
N LYS A 233 -40.82 14.94 9.12
CA LYS A 233 -41.02 13.48 9.31
C LYS A 233 -39.89 12.61 8.76
N GLU A 234 -39.03 13.17 7.90
CA GLU A 234 -37.93 12.44 7.25
C GLU A 234 -36.61 12.56 8.04
N VAL A 235 -36.48 13.56 8.92
CA VAL A 235 -35.31 13.77 9.76
C VAL A 235 -34.95 12.49 10.54
N LYS A 236 -35.97 11.86 11.16
CA LYS A 236 -35.76 10.61 11.89
C LYS A 236 -35.17 9.51 11.01
N LYS A 237 -35.66 9.34 9.77
CA LYS A 237 -35.15 8.33 8.85
C LYS A 237 -33.69 8.59 8.49
N ILE A 238 -33.32 9.87 8.30
CA ILE A 238 -31.93 10.24 8.02
C ILE A 238 -31.03 9.92 9.23
N LEU A 239 -31.45 10.28 10.45
CA LEU A 239 -30.68 9.95 11.66
C LEU A 239 -30.55 8.43 11.87
N ASP A 240 -31.61 7.66 11.61
CA ASP A 240 -31.60 6.19 11.68
C ASP A 240 -30.66 5.61 10.62
N TYR A 241 -30.63 6.17 9.41
CA TYR A 241 -29.69 5.77 8.36
C TYR A 241 -28.25 6.03 8.80
N LEU A 242 -27.92 7.22 9.33
CA LEU A 242 -26.57 7.51 9.84
C LEU A 242 -26.11 6.48 10.89
N ARG A 243 -26.99 6.08 11.80
CA ARG A 243 -26.71 5.02 12.77
C ARG A 243 -26.45 3.67 12.10
N SER A 244 -27.20 3.36 11.04
CA SER A 244 -27.05 2.08 10.33
C SER A 244 -25.70 1.95 9.63
N ILE A 245 -25.06 3.07 9.30
CA ILE A 245 -23.69 3.13 8.75
C ILE A 245 -22.62 3.45 9.83
N ASN A 246 -22.93 3.16 11.10
CA ASN A 246 -22.05 3.33 12.25
C ASN A 246 -21.63 4.78 12.59
N ILE A 247 -22.36 5.78 12.11
CA ILE A 247 -22.14 7.16 12.56
C ILE A 247 -22.79 7.32 13.95
N ASN A 248 -22.05 7.87 14.89
CA ASN A 248 -22.55 8.12 16.25
C ASN A 248 -23.56 9.29 16.26
N VAL A 249 -24.83 8.96 16.32
CA VAL A 249 -25.92 9.94 16.38
C VAL A 249 -26.50 9.98 17.81
N PRO A 250 -26.24 11.05 18.57
CA PRO A 250 -26.78 11.20 19.94
C PRO A 250 -28.30 11.19 20.00
N ASP A 251 -28.88 10.58 21.04
CA ASP A 251 -30.33 10.42 21.19
C ASP A 251 -31.10 11.75 21.30
N TYR A 252 -30.47 12.79 21.84
CA TYR A 252 -31.09 14.10 21.95
C TYR A 252 -31.43 14.74 20.60
N LEU A 253 -30.72 14.37 19.50
CA LEU A 253 -30.97 14.91 18.16
C LEU A 253 -32.39 14.59 17.64
N TYR A 254 -32.93 13.44 18.02
CA TYR A 254 -34.32 13.08 17.66
C TYR A 254 -35.39 14.01 18.24
N LYS A 255 -35.03 14.79 19.27
CA LYS A 255 -35.90 15.76 19.93
C LYS A 255 -35.68 17.20 19.45
N PHE A 256 -34.61 17.42 18.66
CA PHE A 256 -34.25 18.75 18.18
C PHE A 256 -35.23 19.25 17.10
N ARG A 257 -35.27 20.59 16.94
CA ARG A 257 -35.91 21.20 15.79
C ARG A 257 -35.22 20.74 14.51
N ARG A 258 -36.02 20.56 13.44
CA ARG A 258 -35.58 20.10 12.14
C ARG A 258 -34.24 20.76 11.68
N GLN A 259 -34.17 22.09 11.77
CA GLN A 259 -33.01 22.85 11.30
C GLN A 259 -31.72 22.40 11.99
N TYR A 260 -31.67 22.36 13.32
CA TYR A 260 -30.51 21.97 14.08
C TYR A 260 -30.09 20.50 13.81
N ALA A 261 -31.07 19.61 13.69
CA ALA A 261 -30.79 18.22 13.37
C ALA A 261 -30.17 18.07 11.97
N LEU A 262 -30.61 18.84 10.97
CA LEU A 262 -30.08 18.82 9.62
C LEU A 262 -28.70 19.49 9.51
N GLU A 263 -28.42 20.54 10.27
CA GLU A 263 -27.08 21.14 10.38
C GLU A 263 -26.08 20.12 10.94
N PHE A 264 -26.45 19.39 11.99
CA PHE A 264 -25.63 18.32 12.54
C PHE A 264 -25.39 17.22 11.50
N VAL A 265 -26.42 16.75 10.79
CA VAL A 265 -26.28 15.74 9.72
C VAL A 265 -25.28 16.23 8.66
N LYS A 266 -25.44 17.47 8.21
CA LYS A 266 -24.54 18.06 7.21
C LYS A 266 -23.09 18.10 7.70
N GLU A 267 -22.85 18.53 8.94
CA GLU A 267 -21.52 18.56 9.53
C GLU A 267 -20.88 17.16 9.64
N MET A 268 -21.68 16.15 10.01
CA MET A 268 -21.20 14.77 10.13
C MET A 268 -20.89 14.11 8.79
N LEU A 269 -21.61 14.47 7.72
CA LEU A 269 -21.41 13.91 6.39
C LEU A 269 -20.32 14.63 5.56
N HIS A 270 -19.91 15.84 5.97
CA HIS A 270 -18.79 16.56 5.36
C HIS A 270 -17.44 16.32 6.01
N ARG A 271 -17.38 15.55 7.10
CA ARG A 271 -16.12 15.14 7.77
C ARG A 271 -15.60 13.84 7.20
#